data_a73808ccfda411975e8e020b55653f05
#
_entry.id   a73808ccfda411975e8e020b55653f05
#
_cell.length_a   1.000
_cell.length_b   1.000
_cell.length_c   1.000
_cell.angle_alpha   90.00
_cell.angle_beta   90.00
_cell.angle_gamma   90.00
#
_symmetry.space_group_name_H-M   'P 1'
#
loop_
_entity.id
_entity.type
_entity.pdbx_description
1 polymer ?
#
loop_
_entity_poly.entity_id
_entity_poly.type
_entity_poly.pdbx_seq_one_letter_code
_entity_poly.pdbx_strand_id
1 'polypeptide(L)'
;GVVLAVRELHAWGYLKSFPTLVAVQAANCAPLATSFSQHSEHVLDVLTKPTIAEGIASARPARGAQILAEMRALDGRFVTVGEQDILAARSALASRGSYVELTSAANYAGWLKYKETYVHEADRSVVFPLCGAGLKSAH
;
A
#
# COMPACT_ATOMS: atom_id res chain seq x y z
N GLY A 1 9.83 -9.14 1.19
CA GLY A 1 9.26 -9.74 -0.03
C GLY A 1 9.51 -8.86 -1.24
N VAL A 2 8.61 -7.90 -1.55
CA VAL A 2 8.63 -7.12 -2.81
C VAL A 2 9.97 -6.42 -3.07
N VAL A 3 10.51 -5.70 -2.09
CA VAL A 3 11.82 -4.99 -2.24
C VAL A 3 12.94 -5.96 -2.59
N LEU A 4 13.01 -7.11 -1.90
CA LEU A 4 14.02 -8.13 -2.19
C LEU A 4 13.88 -8.65 -3.62
N ALA A 5 12.67 -9.02 -4.02
CA ALA A 5 12.40 -9.51 -5.38
C ALA A 5 12.80 -8.47 -6.46
N VAL A 6 12.47 -7.20 -6.25
CA VAL A 6 12.82 -6.12 -7.18
C VAL A 6 14.35 -5.96 -7.27
N ARG A 7 15.07 -6.05 -6.16
CA ARG A 7 16.53 -6.00 -6.14
C ARG A 7 17.17 -7.19 -6.86
N GLU A 8 16.66 -8.40 -6.63
CA GLU A 8 17.13 -9.62 -7.31
C GLU A 8 16.87 -9.56 -8.81
N LEU A 9 15.66 -9.17 -9.24
CA LEU A 9 15.32 -9.03 -10.66
C LEU A 9 16.19 -7.96 -11.36
N HIS A 10 16.52 -6.88 -10.67
CA HIS A 10 17.43 -5.85 -11.17
C HIS A 10 18.87 -6.41 -11.28
N ALA A 11 19.35 -7.09 -10.24
CA ALA A 11 20.70 -7.69 -10.24
C ALA A 11 20.86 -8.77 -11.33
N TRP A 12 19.80 -9.50 -11.67
CA TRP A 12 19.80 -10.49 -12.74
C TRP A 12 19.55 -9.88 -14.13
N GLY A 13 19.38 -8.57 -14.25
CA GLY A 13 19.19 -7.87 -15.53
C GLY A 13 17.77 -7.96 -16.11
N TYR A 14 16.79 -8.50 -15.36
CA TYR A 14 15.39 -8.51 -15.79
C TYR A 14 14.72 -7.15 -15.68
N LEU A 15 15.13 -6.33 -14.74
CA LEU A 15 14.69 -4.95 -14.61
C LEU A 15 15.82 -3.98 -14.97
N LYS A 16 15.57 -3.05 -15.88
CA LYS A 16 16.50 -1.99 -16.26
C LYS A 16 16.57 -0.88 -15.22
N SER A 17 15.50 -0.67 -14.50
CA SER A 17 15.37 0.34 -13.44
C SER A 17 14.42 -0.15 -12.35
N PHE A 18 14.54 0.42 -11.14
CA PHE A 18 13.61 0.12 -10.06
C PHE A 18 12.24 0.74 -10.33
N PRO A 19 11.14 -0.01 -10.14
CA PRO A 19 9.81 0.56 -10.15
C PRO A 19 9.62 1.47 -8.93
N THR A 20 8.79 2.49 -9.03
CA THR A 20 8.35 3.27 -7.88
C THR A 20 7.49 2.36 -6.98
N LEU A 21 7.92 2.17 -5.75
CA LEU A 21 7.17 1.40 -4.76
C LEU A 21 6.21 2.32 -4.01
N VAL A 22 4.94 1.95 -3.98
CA VAL A 22 3.91 2.68 -3.23
C VAL A 22 3.33 1.75 -2.18
N ALA A 23 3.56 2.09 -0.91
CA ALA A 23 2.99 1.36 0.21
C ALA A 23 1.66 2.00 0.64
N VAL A 24 0.62 1.19 0.77
CA VAL A 24 -0.71 1.66 1.17
C VAL A 24 -0.99 1.24 2.61
N GLN A 25 -1.47 2.17 3.43
CA GLN A 25 -1.98 1.90 4.78
C GLN A 25 -3.39 2.48 4.93
N ALA A 26 -4.19 1.86 5.79
CA ALA A 26 -5.46 2.44 6.22
C ALA A 26 -5.19 3.69 7.07
N ALA A 27 -5.90 4.79 6.83
CA ALA A 27 -5.73 6.05 7.58
C ALA A 27 -5.94 5.85 9.09
N ASN A 28 -6.80 4.90 9.46
CA ASN A 28 -7.05 4.54 10.86
C ASN A 28 -5.88 3.79 11.52
N CYS A 29 -4.93 3.25 10.74
CA CYS A 29 -3.76 2.54 11.26
C CYS A 29 -2.57 2.72 10.30
N ALA A 30 -1.89 3.87 10.38
CA ALA A 30 -0.85 4.28 9.45
C ALA A 30 0.49 4.64 10.11
N PRO A 31 1.06 3.77 10.98
CA PRO A 31 2.28 4.10 11.70
C PRO A 31 3.49 4.30 10.78
N LEU A 32 3.60 3.52 9.69
CA LEU A 32 4.71 3.64 8.75
C LEU A 32 4.63 4.92 7.93
N ALA A 33 3.44 5.26 7.43
CA ALA A 33 3.23 6.50 6.68
C ALA A 33 3.55 7.73 7.54
N THR A 34 3.11 7.73 8.79
CA THR A 34 3.40 8.80 9.76
C THR A 34 4.91 8.89 10.04
N SER A 35 5.55 7.75 10.34
CA SER A 35 7.00 7.73 10.62
C SER A 35 7.83 8.17 9.41
N PHE A 36 7.41 7.78 8.22
CA PHE A 36 8.07 8.16 6.97
C PHE A 36 7.99 9.66 6.72
N SER A 37 6.81 10.26 6.88
CA SER A 37 6.58 11.70 6.69
C SER A 37 7.32 12.55 7.73
N GLN A 38 7.53 12.02 8.94
CA GLN A 38 8.31 12.67 10.00
C GLN A 38 9.82 12.36 9.94
N HIS A 39 10.28 11.70 8.87
CA HIS A 39 11.70 11.31 8.71
C HIS A 39 12.25 10.45 9.84
N SER A 40 11.40 9.77 10.61
CA SER A 40 11.83 8.89 11.68
C SER A 40 12.43 7.59 11.14
N GLU A 41 13.55 7.15 11.67
CA GLU A 41 14.17 5.85 11.35
C GLU A 41 13.42 4.68 12.00
N HIS A 42 12.66 4.96 13.05
CA HIS A 42 11.89 3.98 13.80
C HIS A 42 10.39 4.23 13.62
N VAL A 43 9.61 3.17 13.82
CA VAL A 43 8.15 3.28 13.82
C VAL A 43 7.70 4.03 15.06
N LEU A 44 7.03 5.14 14.83
CA LEU A 44 6.45 5.96 15.89
C LEU A 44 5.17 5.31 16.42
N ASP A 45 4.94 5.41 17.72
CA ASP A 45 3.66 5.08 18.31
C ASP A 45 2.61 6.11 17.85
N VAL A 46 1.58 5.66 17.16
CA VAL A 46 0.49 6.49 16.68
C VAL A 46 -0.83 6.01 17.26
N LEU A 47 -1.76 6.93 17.45
CA LEU A 47 -3.11 6.56 17.83
C LEU A 47 -3.78 5.82 16.67
N THR A 48 -4.18 4.58 16.90
CA THR A 48 -4.88 3.76 15.92
C THR A 48 -6.35 3.62 16.24
N LYS A 49 -7.16 3.43 15.21
CA LYS A 49 -8.59 3.12 15.29
C LYS A 49 -8.86 1.83 14.50
N PRO A 50 -9.96 1.14 14.75
CA PRO A 50 -10.38 0.02 13.93
C PRO A 50 -10.49 0.42 12.45
N THR A 51 -10.13 -0.50 11.56
CA THR A 51 -10.27 -0.37 10.12
C THR A 51 -10.90 -1.62 9.53
N ILE A 52 -11.71 -1.45 8.48
CA ILE A 52 -12.28 -2.57 7.72
C ILE A 52 -11.22 -3.34 6.92
N ALA A 53 -10.05 -2.76 6.69
CA ALA A 53 -8.91 -3.42 6.06
C ALA A 53 -8.03 -4.11 7.12
N GLU A 54 -8.59 -5.08 7.85
CA GLU A 54 -7.94 -5.74 9.00
C GLU A 54 -6.56 -6.33 8.66
N GLY A 55 -6.38 -6.86 7.45
CA GLY A 55 -5.12 -7.48 7.04
C GLY A 55 -3.92 -6.52 6.97
N ILE A 56 -4.17 -5.19 6.97
CA ILE A 56 -3.11 -4.17 7.03
C ILE A 56 -3.15 -3.33 8.32
N ALA A 57 -3.95 -3.73 9.31
CA ALA A 57 -4.12 -3.04 10.59
C ALA A 57 -3.00 -3.42 11.58
N SER A 58 -1.76 -3.11 11.26
CA SER A 58 -0.61 -3.37 12.12
C SER A 58 -0.09 -2.09 12.76
N ALA A 59 -0.41 -1.88 14.04
CA ALA A 59 0.05 -0.72 14.80
C ALA A 59 1.57 -0.75 15.08
N ARG A 60 2.15 -1.96 15.20
CA ARG A 60 3.58 -2.17 15.48
C ARG A 60 4.16 -3.22 14.53
N PRO A 61 4.43 -2.87 13.26
CA PRO A 61 4.98 -3.81 12.30
C PRO A 61 6.39 -4.24 12.72
N ALA A 62 6.62 -5.56 12.86
CA ALA A 62 7.86 -6.13 13.36
C ALA A 62 9.11 -5.74 12.54
N ARG A 63 8.95 -5.46 11.24
CA ARG A 63 10.01 -5.02 10.34
C ARG A 63 9.90 -3.55 9.96
N GLY A 64 9.28 -2.73 10.80
CA GLY A 64 8.95 -1.35 10.47
C GLY A 64 10.17 -0.50 10.13
N ALA A 65 11.23 -0.52 10.93
CA ALA A 65 12.47 0.21 10.65
C ALA A 65 13.11 -0.22 9.31
N GLN A 66 13.14 -1.53 9.03
CA GLN A 66 13.63 -2.05 7.77
C GLN A 66 12.79 -1.57 6.58
N ILE A 67 11.44 -1.56 6.71
CA ILE A 67 10.54 -1.06 5.66
C ILE A 67 10.81 0.43 5.41
N LEU A 68 10.93 1.23 6.46
CA LEU A 68 11.21 2.66 6.34
C LEU A 68 12.53 2.94 5.62
N ALA A 69 13.60 2.20 6.00
CA ALA A 69 14.92 2.32 5.37
C ALA A 69 14.86 1.96 3.87
N GLU A 70 14.23 0.83 3.53
CA GLU A 70 14.12 0.37 2.14
C GLU A 70 13.26 1.31 1.27
N MET A 71 12.16 1.81 1.80
CA MET A 71 11.30 2.76 1.09
C MET A 71 12.05 4.08 0.81
N ARG A 72 12.91 4.56 1.72
CA ARG A 72 13.76 5.71 1.48
C ARG A 72 14.84 5.43 0.43
N ALA A 73 15.51 4.27 0.54
CA ALA A 73 16.57 3.88 -0.38
C ALA A 73 16.10 3.74 -1.83
N LEU A 74 14.82 3.41 -2.04
CA LEU A 74 14.22 3.21 -3.37
C LEU A 74 13.31 4.38 -3.80
N ASP A 75 13.38 5.52 -3.13
CA ASP A 75 12.47 6.66 -3.36
C ASP A 75 10.98 6.23 -3.38
N GLY A 76 10.66 5.28 -2.50
CA GLY A 76 9.30 4.77 -2.34
C GLY A 76 8.38 5.79 -1.66
N ARG A 77 7.10 5.54 -1.75
CA ARG A 77 6.07 6.45 -1.25
C ARG A 77 5.05 5.74 -0.39
N PHE A 78 4.44 6.48 0.53
CA PHE A 78 3.32 6.01 1.34
C PHE A 78 2.04 6.75 0.96
N VAL A 79 0.93 6.00 0.86
CA VAL A 79 -0.41 6.54 0.68
C VAL A 79 -1.32 5.99 1.77
N THR A 80 -2.10 6.86 2.38
CA THR A 80 -3.13 6.45 3.35
C THR A 80 -4.52 6.57 2.74
N VAL A 81 -5.35 5.56 2.95
CA VAL A 81 -6.72 5.49 2.43
C VAL A 81 -7.74 5.42 3.56
N GLY A 82 -8.84 6.13 3.42
CA GLY A 82 -9.94 6.10 4.36
C GLY A 82 -10.87 4.91 4.14
N GLU A 83 -11.72 4.63 5.13
CA GLU A 83 -12.69 3.52 5.10
C GLU A 83 -13.63 3.63 3.88
N GLN A 84 -14.10 4.84 3.58
CA GLN A 84 -14.99 5.09 2.44
C GLN A 84 -14.28 4.89 1.09
N ASP A 85 -13.01 5.26 0.99
CA ASP A 85 -12.18 5.04 -0.20
C ASP A 85 -12.05 3.54 -0.48
N ILE A 86 -11.85 2.73 0.58
CA ILE A 86 -11.72 1.27 0.48
C ILE A 86 -13.05 0.64 0.01
N LEU A 87 -14.19 1.06 0.56
CA LEU A 87 -15.50 0.57 0.16
C LEU A 87 -15.82 0.94 -1.30
N ALA A 88 -15.57 2.19 -1.69
CA ALA A 88 -15.75 2.64 -3.06
C ALA A 88 -14.86 1.86 -4.05
N ALA A 89 -13.60 1.63 -3.68
CA ALA A 89 -12.66 0.84 -4.46
C ALA A 89 -13.13 -0.61 -4.65
N ARG A 90 -13.62 -1.28 -3.59
CA ARG A 90 -14.19 -2.63 -3.68
C ARG A 90 -15.39 -2.65 -4.63
N SER A 91 -16.31 -1.69 -4.52
CA SER A 91 -17.47 -1.59 -5.39
C SER A 91 -17.09 -1.38 -6.86
N ALA A 92 -16.08 -0.53 -7.11
CA ALA A 92 -15.57 -0.29 -8.46
C ALA A 92 -14.88 -1.51 -9.08
N LEU A 93 -14.16 -2.30 -8.28
CA LEU A 93 -13.58 -3.58 -8.72
C LEU A 93 -14.66 -4.63 -8.98
N ALA A 94 -15.64 -4.74 -8.09
CA ALA A 94 -16.75 -5.68 -8.23
C ALA A 94 -17.58 -5.43 -9.49
N SER A 95 -17.85 -4.16 -9.84
CA SER A 95 -18.55 -3.80 -11.07
C SER A 95 -17.79 -4.18 -12.36
N ARG A 96 -16.48 -4.46 -12.23
CA ARG A 96 -15.61 -4.96 -13.31
C ARG A 96 -15.36 -6.47 -13.23
N GLY A 97 -16.11 -7.19 -12.40
CA GLY A 97 -16.01 -8.64 -12.22
C GLY A 97 -14.95 -9.11 -11.22
N SER A 98 -14.28 -8.19 -10.51
CA SER A 98 -13.25 -8.53 -9.52
C SER A 98 -13.75 -8.27 -8.10
N TYR A 99 -14.42 -9.26 -7.49
CA TYR A 99 -14.88 -9.14 -6.10
C TYR A 99 -13.79 -9.59 -5.12
N VAL A 100 -13.14 -8.62 -4.51
CA VAL A 100 -12.00 -8.81 -3.61
C VAL A 100 -12.32 -8.45 -2.16
N GLU A 101 -11.51 -8.96 -1.22
CA GLU A 101 -11.57 -8.55 0.18
C GLU A 101 -11.15 -7.07 0.36
N LEU A 102 -11.55 -6.48 1.49
CA LEU A 102 -11.32 -5.06 1.77
C LEU A 102 -9.85 -4.69 1.85
N THR A 103 -9.00 -5.57 2.40
CA THR A 103 -7.55 -5.38 2.42
C THR A 103 -6.95 -5.26 1.01
N SER A 104 -7.42 -6.10 0.08
CA SER A 104 -7.01 -6.04 -1.32
C SER A 104 -7.55 -4.80 -2.03
N ALA A 105 -8.80 -4.41 -1.72
CA ALA A 105 -9.41 -3.19 -2.26
C ALA A 105 -8.66 -1.91 -1.84
N ALA A 106 -8.02 -1.92 -0.66
CA ALA A 106 -7.20 -0.80 -0.20
C ALA A 106 -6.05 -0.48 -1.16
N ASN A 107 -5.46 -1.49 -1.84
CA ASN A 107 -4.43 -1.26 -2.86
C ASN A 107 -4.96 -0.44 -4.05
N TYR A 108 -6.17 -0.75 -4.51
CA TYR A 108 -6.80 0.00 -5.59
C TYR A 108 -7.20 1.41 -5.15
N ALA A 109 -7.73 1.56 -3.93
CA ALA A 109 -7.99 2.88 -3.33
C ALA A 109 -6.72 3.73 -3.27
N GLY A 110 -5.61 3.11 -2.83
CA GLY A 110 -4.29 3.74 -2.80
C GLY A 110 -3.83 4.21 -4.18
N TRP A 111 -4.04 3.42 -5.22
CA TRP A 111 -3.74 3.82 -6.59
C TRP A 111 -4.59 5.02 -7.04
N LEU A 112 -5.89 5.01 -6.79
CA LEU A 112 -6.76 6.11 -7.15
C LEU A 112 -6.29 7.42 -6.51
N LYS A 113 -5.93 7.39 -5.24
CA LYS A 113 -5.43 8.55 -4.50
C LYS A 113 -4.01 8.97 -4.95
N TYR A 114 -3.16 7.99 -5.26
CA TYR A 114 -1.82 8.25 -5.77
C TYR A 114 -1.84 9.05 -7.08
N LYS A 115 -2.63 8.63 -8.05
CA LYS A 115 -2.72 9.31 -9.35
C LYS A 115 -3.32 10.72 -9.25
N GLU A 116 -4.15 11.01 -8.25
CA GLU A 116 -4.64 12.36 -7.97
C GLU A 116 -3.54 13.27 -7.44
N THR A 117 -2.64 12.72 -6.62
CA THR A 117 -1.51 13.42 -6.03
C THR A 117 -0.36 13.60 -7.02
N TYR A 118 -0.10 12.56 -7.83
CA TYR A 118 1.01 12.49 -8.78
C TYR A 118 0.50 12.42 -10.22
N VAL A 119 -0.19 13.45 -10.67
CA VAL A 119 -0.89 13.51 -11.97
C VAL A 119 0.05 13.20 -13.14
N HIS A 120 1.31 13.64 -13.10
CA HIS A 120 2.33 13.37 -14.11
C HIS A 120 2.76 11.91 -14.21
N GLU A 121 2.40 11.08 -13.24
CA GLU A 121 2.65 9.63 -13.22
C GLU A 121 1.37 8.80 -13.50
N ALA A 122 0.23 9.45 -13.73
CA ALA A 122 -1.06 8.78 -13.85
C ALA A 122 -1.14 7.78 -15.04
N ASP A 123 -0.36 8.02 -16.09
CA ASP A 123 -0.32 7.18 -17.30
C ASP A 123 0.69 6.03 -17.22
N ARG A 124 1.42 5.91 -16.10
CA ARG A 124 2.35 4.80 -15.92
C ARG A 124 1.61 3.48 -15.71
N SER A 125 2.20 2.39 -16.21
CA SER A 125 1.74 1.04 -15.86
C SER A 125 1.87 0.81 -14.37
N VAL A 126 0.80 0.29 -13.75
CA VAL A 126 0.75 -0.03 -12.33
C VAL A 126 0.42 -1.49 -12.11
N VAL A 127 1.06 -2.07 -11.10
CA VAL A 127 0.75 -3.42 -10.62
C VAL A 127 0.38 -3.32 -9.14
N PHE A 128 -0.79 -3.80 -8.79
CA PHE A 128 -1.20 -3.96 -7.40
C PHE A 128 -1.78 -5.35 -7.16
N PRO A 129 -1.40 -6.03 -6.06
CA PRO A 129 -1.86 -7.37 -5.79
C PRO A 129 -3.31 -7.37 -5.30
N LEU A 130 -4.13 -8.26 -5.85
CA LEU A 130 -5.48 -8.56 -5.39
C LEU A 130 -5.48 -9.98 -4.79
N CYS A 131 -4.97 -10.11 -3.56
CA CYS A 131 -4.61 -11.40 -2.96
C CYS A 131 -5.80 -12.18 -2.42
N GLY A 132 -6.82 -11.50 -1.88
CA GLY A 132 -7.94 -12.14 -1.21
C GLY A 132 -9.25 -11.98 -1.96
N ALA A 133 -10.02 -13.08 -2.09
CA ALA A 133 -11.38 -13.04 -2.63
C ALA A 133 -12.35 -12.46 -1.61
N GLY A 134 -13.32 -11.65 -2.08
CA GLY A 134 -14.31 -10.97 -1.25
C GLY A 134 -15.27 -11.89 -0.50
N LEU A 135 -15.41 -13.14 -0.94
CA LEU A 135 -16.26 -14.13 -0.27
C LEU A 135 -15.78 -14.54 1.14
N LYS A 136 -14.51 -14.25 1.48
CA LYS A 136 -13.94 -14.52 2.81
C LYS A 136 -14.31 -13.46 3.85
N SER A 137 -14.73 -12.29 3.43
CA SER A 137 -15.11 -11.15 4.28
C SER A 137 -16.55 -10.73 4.01
N ALA A 138 -17.46 -11.68 4.14
CA ALA A 138 -18.90 -11.41 4.10
C ALA A 138 -19.32 -10.70 5.39
N HIS A 139 -19.22 -9.39 5.40
CA HIS A 139 -19.83 -8.48 6.37
C HIS A 139 -20.59 -7.41 5.62
#